data_028f6a274da7272e0925dfa52841cf67
#
_entry.id   028f6a274da7272e0925dfa52841cf67
#
_cell.length_a   1.000
_cell.length_b   1.000
_cell.length_c   1.000
_cell.angle_alpha   90.00
_cell.angle_beta   90.00
_cell.angle_gamma   90.00
#
_symmetry.space_group_name_H-M   'P 1'
#
loop_
_entity.id
_entity.type
_entity.pdbx_description
1 polymer ?
#
loop_
_entity_poly.entity_id
_entity_poly.type
_entity_poly.pdbx_seq_one_letter_code
_entity_poly.pdbx_strand_id
1 'polypeptide(L)'
;MPIPTVAPEAVAAAKTQLNQHLLEIIEWHFNPATGCSFWLDWARKNWDPRKEITCFEDLLKFSHFQDESLRDLQPEVWVPAEFKGKPFNIFETGGTTGMPKQRIGWNDYKVDYSEFSDKVNDDHFPRGGAWLMMGPTGPRRLRLAIEHLANLRGSSCYFIDLDPRFVKKLLSNKQYDVAKQYMAHVVDQAATILKHRKVSGLFTTPKLLEALGEQVNLWEAGIRGVFCGGTSMKPQEVRFIVEELLEGRIGFYPTYGNTLMGLAASVPLQPEDNFSVTYYAPQPRAVLRVVKPNATDELVNYGEFGRVELTTLTREFFMPRFLERDETIRRAPRPPYAWDGVGDVRPFGAMEKTIVEGVY
;
A
#
# COMPACT_ATOMS: atom_id res chain seq x y z
N MET A 1 12.90 -7.31 -25.35
CA MET A 1 13.94 -6.28 -25.26
C MET A 1 14.47 -6.28 -23.84
N PRO A 2 15.76 -5.98 -23.58
CA PRO A 2 16.25 -5.99 -22.20
C PRO A 2 15.45 -4.96 -21.36
N ILE A 3 15.21 -5.30 -20.10
CA ILE A 3 14.51 -4.41 -19.15
C ILE A 3 15.29 -3.09 -19.08
N PRO A 4 14.64 -1.92 -19.25
CA PRO A 4 15.32 -0.64 -19.21
C PRO A 4 16.00 -0.43 -17.86
N THR A 5 17.27 -0.06 -17.88
CA THR A 5 18.04 0.27 -16.67
C THR A 5 17.95 1.77 -16.38
N VAL A 6 17.98 2.12 -15.09
CA VAL A 6 18.04 3.52 -14.64
C VAL A 6 19.49 3.98 -14.67
N ALA A 7 19.73 5.20 -15.16
CA ALA A 7 21.07 5.79 -15.17
C ALA A 7 21.62 5.94 -13.74
N PRO A 8 22.91 5.64 -13.49
CA PRO A 8 23.53 5.76 -12.17
C PRO A 8 23.36 7.14 -11.53
N GLU A 9 23.38 8.19 -12.33
CA GLU A 9 23.21 9.58 -11.89
C GLU A 9 21.78 9.81 -11.33
N ALA A 10 20.76 9.19 -11.93
CA ALA A 10 19.39 9.28 -11.44
C ALA A 10 19.22 8.54 -10.10
N VAL A 11 19.90 7.40 -9.93
CA VAL A 11 19.92 6.66 -8.66
C VAL A 11 20.63 7.49 -7.58
N ALA A 12 21.75 8.11 -7.90
CA ALA A 12 22.48 8.97 -6.97
C ALA A 12 21.65 10.21 -6.59
N ALA A 13 20.95 10.82 -7.55
CA ALA A 13 20.07 11.96 -7.30
C ALA A 13 18.88 11.57 -6.37
N ALA A 14 18.26 10.41 -6.62
CA ALA A 14 17.18 9.91 -5.77
C ALA A 14 17.65 9.63 -4.33
N LYS A 15 18.88 9.10 -4.16
CA LYS A 15 19.49 8.90 -2.84
C LYS A 15 19.75 10.24 -2.12
N THR A 16 20.25 11.24 -2.83
CA THR A 16 20.45 12.59 -2.29
C THR A 16 19.14 13.20 -1.84
N GLN A 17 18.09 13.09 -2.66
CA GLN A 17 16.75 13.57 -2.32
C GLN A 17 16.19 12.84 -1.08
N LEU A 18 16.38 11.53 -0.98
CA LEU A 18 15.96 10.74 0.18
C LEU A 18 16.65 11.23 1.45
N ASN A 19 17.97 11.43 1.41
CA ASN A 19 18.74 11.92 2.56
C ASN A 19 18.27 13.32 3.00
N GLN A 20 18.09 14.22 2.05
CA GLN A 20 17.60 15.57 2.35
C GLN A 20 16.21 15.52 3.00
N HIS A 21 15.29 14.76 2.42
CA HIS A 21 13.95 14.59 2.96
C HIS A 21 13.97 13.95 4.37
N LEU A 22 14.81 12.93 4.57
CA LEU A 22 14.98 12.32 5.89
C LEU A 22 15.39 13.36 6.95
N LEU A 23 16.38 14.20 6.66
CA LEU A 23 16.84 15.21 7.61
C LEU A 23 15.73 16.21 7.96
N GLU A 24 14.90 16.61 6.99
CA GLU A 24 13.72 17.45 7.24
C GLU A 24 12.70 16.74 8.15
N ILE A 25 12.46 15.44 7.94
CA ILE A 25 11.52 14.65 8.75
C ILE A 25 12.06 14.39 10.16
N ILE A 26 13.36 14.14 10.30
CA ILE A 26 14.01 14.00 11.61
C ILE A 26 13.92 15.31 12.38
N GLU A 27 14.28 16.44 11.77
CA GLU A 27 14.12 17.75 12.42
C GLU A 27 12.66 17.99 12.83
N TRP A 28 11.70 17.66 11.94
CA TRP A 28 10.28 17.85 12.21
C TRP A 28 9.77 17.03 13.41
N HIS A 29 10.09 15.73 13.47
CA HIS A 29 9.53 14.85 14.51
C HIS A 29 10.24 14.95 15.86
N PHE A 30 11.49 15.42 15.88
CA PHE A 30 12.31 15.51 17.11
C PHE A 30 12.51 16.95 17.58
N ASN A 31 11.94 17.95 16.90
CA ASN A 31 11.89 19.31 17.39
C ASN A 31 10.71 19.49 18.36
N PRO A 32 10.92 20.05 19.57
CA PRO A 32 9.84 20.28 20.54
C PRO A 32 8.69 21.15 20.03
N ALA A 33 8.94 22.02 19.05
CA ALA A 33 7.90 22.89 18.48
C ALA A 33 6.97 22.17 17.49
N THR A 34 7.41 21.07 16.86
CA THR A 34 6.67 20.41 15.79
C THR A 34 6.40 18.93 16.05
N GLY A 35 7.25 18.25 16.82
CA GLY A 35 7.19 16.81 17.06
C GLY A 35 6.01 16.36 17.93
N CYS A 36 5.73 15.07 17.88
CA CYS A 36 4.73 14.44 18.75
C CYS A 36 5.34 13.97 20.07
N SER A 37 4.50 13.82 21.10
CA SER A 37 4.98 13.43 22.44
C SER A 37 5.70 12.08 22.43
N PHE A 38 5.25 11.12 21.64
CA PHE A 38 5.91 9.80 21.54
C PHE A 38 7.39 9.92 21.14
N TRP A 39 7.70 10.63 20.05
CA TRP A 39 9.08 10.74 19.56
C TRP A 39 9.94 11.66 20.41
N LEU A 40 9.36 12.71 21.00
CA LEU A 40 10.06 13.58 21.93
C LEU A 40 10.44 12.84 23.22
N ASP A 41 9.54 11.99 23.73
CA ASP A 41 9.81 11.15 24.92
C ASP A 41 10.84 10.08 24.61
N TRP A 42 10.77 9.49 23.41
CA TRP A 42 11.76 8.52 22.96
C TRP A 42 13.17 9.13 22.91
N ALA A 43 13.31 10.33 22.32
CA ALA A 43 14.59 11.01 22.21
C ALA A 43 15.18 11.36 23.59
N ARG A 44 14.35 11.77 24.55
CA ARG A 44 14.83 12.04 25.93
C ARG A 44 15.36 10.81 26.65
N LYS A 45 14.85 9.64 26.32
CA LYS A 45 15.23 8.37 26.96
C LYS A 45 16.40 7.68 26.28
N ASN A 46 16.67 8.01 25.03
CA ASN A 46 17.70 7.33 24.23
C ASN A 46 18.78 8.32 23.78
N TRP A 47 18.59 8.95 22.61
CA TRP A 47 19.54 9.90 22.01
C TRP A 47 18.77 10.88 21.09
N ASP A 48 19.40 12.01 20.75
CA ASP A 48 18.80 13.01 19.88
C ASP A 48 19.06 12.71 18.39
N PRO A 49 18.06 12.24 17.62
CA PRO A 49 18.26 11.89 16.21
C PRO A 49 18.73 13.05 15.32
N ARG A 50 18.45 14.29 15.68
CA ARG A 50 18.90 15.48 14.95
C ARG A 50 20.41 15.65 14.95
N LYS A 51 21.10 15.02 15.90
CA LYS A 51 22.58 15.07 16.01
C LYS A 51 23.25 13.85 15.40
N GLU A 52 22.53 12.73 15.37
CA GLU A 52 23.10 11.42 15.06
C GLU A 52 22.77 10.94 13.64
N ILE A 53 21.68 11.42 13.05
CA ILE A 53 21.23 11.02 11.72
C ILE A 53 21.73 12.05 10.70
N THR A 54 22.51 11.59 9.73
CA THR A 54 23.07 12.40 8.64
C THR A 54 22.68 11.86 7.26
N CYS A 55 22.31 10.59 7.16
CA CYS A 55 21.85 9.94 5.93
C CYS A 55 20.88 8.80 6.25
N PHE A 56 20.28 8.22 5.22
CA PHE A 56 19.25 7.17 5.38
C PHE A 56 19.83 5.90 6.06
N GLU A 57 21.06 5.57 5.80
CA GLU A 57 21.76 4.43 6.39
C GLU A 57 21.92 4.57 7.91
N ASP A 58 21.97 5.78 8.45
CA ASP A 58 22.03 6.04 9.88
C ASP A 58 20.75 5.60 10.62
N LEU A 59 19.65 5.35 9.91
CA LEU A 59 18.44 4.79 10.52
C LEU A 59 18.70 3.41 11.14
N LEU A 60 19.76 2.70 10.75
CA LEU A 60 20.21 1.47 11.42
C LEU A 60 20.54 1.67 12.90
N LYS A 61 20.76 2.89 13.36
CA LYS A 61 20.92 3.23 14.79
C LYS A 61 19.62 3.06 15.60
N PHE A 62 18.46 3.14 14.94
CA PHE A 62 17.20 2.78 15.56
C PHE A 62 17.06 1.26 15.63
N SER A 63 16.55 0.74 16.75
CA SER A 63 16.02 -0.62 16.78
C SER A 63 14.79 -0.73 15.88
N HIS A 64 14.40 -1.95 15.50
CA HIS A 64 13.17 -2.16 14.74
C HIS A 64 11.97 -1.62 15.51
N PHE A 65 11.13 -0.85 14.80
CA PHE A 65 9.94 -0.28 15.38
C PHE A 65 8.98 -1.38 15.86
N GLN A 66 8.52 -1.26 17.10
CA GLN A 66 7.61 -2.22 17.72
C GLN A 66 6.17 -1.76 17.55
N ASP A 67 5.35 -2.58 16.90
CA ASP A 67 3.99 -2.22 16.49
C ASP A 67 2.97 -2.28 17.64
N GLU A 68 3.35 -2.78 18.82
CA GLU A 68 2.57 -2.73 20.05
C GLU A 68 2.22 -1.29 20.42
N SER A 69 3.16 -0.36 20.24
CA SER A 69 2.92 1.07 20.49
C SER A 69 1.78 1.66 19.65
N LEU A 70 1.53 1.11 18.45
CA LEU A 70 0.42 1.52 17.58
C LEU A 70 -0.92 0.90 17.99
N ARG A 71 -0.93 -0.04 18.95
CA ARG A 71 -2.13 -0.68 19.47
C ARG A 71 -2.48 -0.19 20.88
N ASP A 72 -1.45 -0.03 21.70
CA ASP A 72 -1.61 0.14 23.14
C ASP A 72 -1.69 1.60 23.56
N LEU A 73 -1.10 2.50 22.76
CA LEU A 73 -1.08 3.94 23.08
C LEU A 73 -2.28 4.67 22.47
N GLN A 74 -2.70 5.73 23.15
CA GLN A 74 -3.76 6.60 22.65
C GLN A 74 -3.30 7.34 21.39
N PRO A 75 -4.18 7.54 20.40
CA PRO A 75 -3.83 8.20 19.13
C PRO A 75 -3.19 9.59 19.30
N GLU A 76 -3.56 10.32 20.35
CA GLU A 76 -3.09 11.68 20.61
C GLU A 76 -1.58 11.77 20.84
N VAL A 77 -0.93 10.69 21.33
CA VAL A 77 0.52 10.69 21.55
C VAL A 77 1.31 10.78 20.24
N TRP A 78 0.67 10.43 19.13
CA TRP A 78 1.25 10.47 17.79
C TRP A 78 1.01 11.81 17.08
N VAL A 79 0.16 12.70 17.63
CA VAL A 79 -0.17 13.98 16.99
C VAL A 79 1.01 14.94 17.08
N PRO A 80 1.63 15.33 15.94
CA PRO A 80 2.66 16.36 15.93
C PRO A 80 2.10 17.69 16.46
N ALA A 81 2.93 18.44 17.18
CA ALA A 81 2.51 19.70 17.82
C ALA A 81 1.90 20.69 16.82
N GLU A 82 2.40 20.73 15.59
CA GLU A 82 1.88 21.55 14.49
C GLU A 82 0.43 21.22 14.10
N PHE A 83 0.00 19.97 14.34
CA PHE A 83 -1.37 19.51 14.06
C PHE A 83 -2.28 19.53 15.30
N LYS A 84 -1.78 19.96 16.44
CA LYS A 84 -2.55 20.02 17.69
C LYS A 84 -3.81 20.86 17.52
N GLY A 85 -4.94 20.31 17.97
CA GLY A 85 -6.25 20.95 17.84
C GLY A 85 -6.91 20.82 16.48
N LYS A 86 -6.24 20.26 15.47
CA LYS A 86 -6.85 19.92 14.18
C LYS A 86 -7.49 18.54 14.27
N PRO A 87 -8.72 18.31 13.76
CA PRO A 87 -9.31 16.99 13.68
C PRO A 87 -8.44 16.10 12.79
N PHE A 88 -8.32 14.82 13.15
CA PHE A 88 -7.53 13.84 12.42
C PHE A 88 -8.33 12.56 12.16
N ASN A 89 -7.91 11.79 11.18
CA ASN A 89 -8.45 10.46 10.92
C ASN A 89 -7.65 9.42 11.70
N ILE A 90 -8.34 8.41 12.22
CA ILE A 90 -7.70 7.20 12.75
C ILE A 90 -7.88 6.09 11.72
N PHE A 91 -6.77 5.66 11.14
CA PHE A 91 -6.72 4.55 10.19
C PHE A 91 -6.29 3.28 10.91
N GLU A 92 -6.97 2.18 10.62
CA GLU A 92 -6.68 0.91 11.27
C GLU A 92 -6.24 -0.15 10.26
N THR A 93 -5.33 -1.02 10.68
CA THR A 93 -4.96 -2.23 9.93
C THR A 93 -6.01 -3.33 10.07
N GLY A 94 -5.81 -4.46 9.38
CA GLY A 94 -6.77 -5.58 9.34
C GLY A 94 -7.08 -6.25 10.67
N GLY A 95 -6.25 -6.08 11.71
CA GLY A 95 -6.47 -6.70 13.01
C GLY A 95 -6.41 -8.23 13.01
N THR A 96 -5.56 -8.84 12.19
CA THR A 96 -5.46 -10.31 12.04
C THR A 96 -4.91 -11.01 13.28
N THR A 97 -4.17 -10.30 14.12
CA THR A 97 -3.47 -10.86 15.29
C THR A 97 -3.83 -10.15 16.59
N GLY A 98 -5.06 -9.66 16.70
CA GLY A 98 -5.52 -8.94 17.89
C GLY A 98 -6.01 -7.53 17.56
N MET A 99 -5.84 -6.58 18.50
CA MET A 99 -6.24 -5.19 18.28
C MET A 99 -5.54 -4.60 17.04
N PRO A 100 -6.27 -3.93 16.15
CA PRO A 100 -5.67 -3.32 14.98
C PRO A 100 -4.61 -2.30 15.35
N LYS A 101 -3.53 -2.24 14.57
CA LYS A 101 -2.60 -1.10 14.62
C LYS A 101 -3.34 0.15 14.14
N GLN A 102 -3.14 1.25 14.83
CA GLN A 102 -3.71 2.55 14.48
C GLN A 102 -2.63 3.46 13.91
N ARG A 103 -2.97 4.18 12.86
CA ARG A 103 -2.19 5.29 12.33
C ARG A 103 -3.10 6.50 12.24
N ILE A 104 -2.67 7.60 12.81
CA ILE A 104 -3.33 8.89 12.58
C ILE A 104 -2.88 9.48 11.25
N GLY A 105 -3.70 10.35 10.68
CA GLY A 105 -3.31 11.09 9.48
C GLY A 105 -4.35 12.12 9.06
N TRP A 106 -3.90 13.04 8.20
CA TRP A 106 -4.72 14.11 7.65
C TRP A 106 -4.84 14.02 6.13
N ASN A 107 -3.75 14.22 5.43
CA ASN A 107 -3.77 14.38 3.96
C ASN A 107 -2.61 13.70 3.23
N ASP A 108 -1.67 13.03 3.90
CA ASP A 108 -0.50 12.45 3.23
C ASP A 108 -0.87 11.42 2.16
N TYR A 109 -1.99 10.71 2.34
CA TYR A 109 -2.51 9.79 1.32
C TYR A 109 -2.88 10.49 0.01
N LYS A 110 -3.26 11.77 0.07
CA LYS A 110 -3.61 12.52 -1.14
C LYS A 110 -2.40 12.71 -2.05
N VAL A 111 -1.21 12.88 -1.46
CA VAL A 111 0.03 13.03 -2.24
C VAL A 111 0.32 11.76 -3.03
N ASP A 112 0.29 10.60 -2.35
CA ASP A 112 0.56 9.31 -2.99
C ASP A 112 -0.42 9.03 -4.15
N TYR A 113 -1.71 9.31 -3.94
CA TYR A 113 -2.74 9.03 -4.93
C TYR A 113 -2.81 10.10 -6.04
N SER A 114 -2.36 11.32 -5.76
CA SER A 114 -2.17 12.32 -6.81
C SER A 114 -1.05 11.91 -7.77
N GLU A 115 0.11 11.50 -7.22
CA GLU A 115 1.23 10.97 -8.03
C GLU A 115 0.85 9.69 -8.79
N PHE A 116 0.01 8.84 -8.20
CA PHE A 116 -0.52 7.66 -8.90
C PHE A 116 -1.44 8.08 -10.05
N SER A 117 -2.31 9.08 -9.85
CA SER A 117 -3.17 9.63 -10.91
C SER A 117 -2.39 10.12 -12.13
N ASP A 118 -1.20 10.69 -11.91
CA ASP A 118 -0.36 11.19 -13.00
C ASP A 118 0.36 10.06 -13.78
N LYS A 119 0.41 8.86 -13.20
CA LYS A 119 1.07 7.69 -13.80
C LYS A 119 0.13 6.74 -14.52
N VAL A 120 -1.17 6.80 -14.24
CA VAL A 120 -2.15 5.95 -14.93
C VAL A 120 -2.54 6.52 -16.28
N ASN A 121 -2.78 5.64 -17.25
CA ASN A 121 -3.20 6.02 -18.57
C ASN A 121 -4.66 6.56 -18.54
N ASP A 122 -4.90 7.71 -19.17
CA ASP A 122 -6.22 8.33 -19.27
C ASP A 122 -7.20 7.49 -20.13
N ASP A 123 -6.72 6.64 -21.04
CA ASP A 123 -7.57 5.69 -21.78
C ASP A 123 -8.13 4.59 -20.87
N HIS A 124 -7.37 4.19 -19.84
CA HIS A 124 -7.79 3.20 -18.86
C HIS A 124 -8.61 3.82 -17.72
N PHE A 125 -8.30 5.04 -17.35
CA PHE A 125 -9.04 5.78 -16.32
C PHE A 125 -9.41 7.15 -16.86
N PRO A 126 -10.43 7.24 -17.72
CA PRO A 126 -10.79 8.50 -18.38
C PRO A 126 -11.18 9.56 -17.35
N ARG A 127 -10.73 10.79 -17.59
CA ARG A 127 -11.12 11.93 -16.75
C ARG A 127 -12.62 12.17 -16.86
N GLY A 128 -13.28 12.40 -15.73
CA GLY A 128 -14.75 12.47 -15.65
C GLY A 128 -15.46 11.11 -15.63
N GLY A 129 -14.74 10.01 -15.84
CA GLY A 129 -15.30 8.66 -15.76
C GLY A 129 -15.52 8.21 -14.31
N ALA A 130 -16.72 7.75 -13.98
CA ALA A 130 -17.05 7.32 -12.62
C ALA A 130 -16.27 6.05 -12.20
N TRP A 131 -16.03 5.95 -10.89
CA TRP A 131 -15.34 4.83 -10.27
C TRP A 131 -16.29 3.98 -9.45
N LEU A 132 -15.94 2.70 -9.28
CA LEU A 132 -16.53 1.79 -8.30
C LEU A 132 -15.43 1.26 -7.41
N MET A 133 -15.60 1.37 -6.10
CA MET A 133 -14.75 0.72 -5.12
C MET A 133 -15.48 -0.49 -4.53
N MET A 134 -15.03 -1.69 -4.88
CA MET A 134 -15.44 -2.95 -4.30
C MET A 134 -14.31 -3.47 -3.41
N GLY A 135 -14.32 -3.04 -2.14
CA GLY A 135 -13.25 -3.34 -1.19
C GLY A 135 -13.54 -2.77 0.20
N PRO A 136 -12.61 -2.91 1.16
CA PRO A 136 -12.82 -2.44 2.53
C PRO A 136 -13.03 -0.93 2.60
N THR A 137 -14.19 -0.49 3.08
CA THR A 137 -14.57 0.92 3.22
C THR A 137 -14.52 1.46 4.64
N GLY A 138 -14.47 0.60 5.66
CA GLY A 138 -14.49 0.97 7.08
C GLY A 138 -13.34 1.88 7.52
N PRO A 139 -12.70 1.68 8.68
CA PRO A 139 -11.66 2.56 9.22
C PRO A 139 -10.35 2.44 8.43
N ARG A 140 -10.43 2.50 7.11
CA ARG A 140 -9.33 2.33 6.16
C ARG A 140 -8.98 3.65 5.50
N ARG A 141 -7.70 3.93 5.44
CA ARG A 141 -7.14 5.01 4.62
C ARG A 141 -7.56 4.87 3.16
N LEU A 142 -7.71 3.63 2.70
CA LEU A 142 -8.00 3.27 1.32
C LEU A 142 -9.29 3.90 0.78
N ARG A 143 -10.40 3.90 1.55
CA ARG A 143 -11.65 4.52 1.10
C ARG A 143 -11.48 5.99 0.75
N LEU A 144 -10.84 6.76 1.65
CA LEU A 144 -10.59 8.18 1.43
C LEU A 144 -9.63 8.42 0.24
N ALA A 145 -8.68 7.52 0.07
CA ALA A 145 -7.70 7.59 -1.00
C ALA A 145 -8.33 7.34 -2.37
N ILE A 146 -9.20 6.35 -2.51
CA ILE A 146 -9.92 6.08 -3.77
C ILE A 146 -10.93 7.20 -4.09
N GLU A 147 -11.64 7.71 -3.09
CA GLU A 147 -12.51 8.87 -3.26
C GLU A 147 -11.73 10.10 -3.76
N HIS A 148 -10.57 10.37 -3.14
CA HIS A 148 -9.68 11.44 -3.57
C HIS A 148 -9.20 11.24 -5.01
N LEU A 149 -8.78 10.03 -5.38
CA LEU A 149 -8.33 9.70 -6.73
C LEU A 149 -9.44 9.95 -7.77
N ALA A 150 -10.67 9.48 -7.49
CA ALA A 150 -11.80 9.71 -8.38
C ALA A 150 -12.10 11.22 -8.53
N ASN A 151 -12.14 11.95 -7.42
CA ASN A 151 -12.38 13.39 -7.41
C ASN A 151 -11.30 14.18 -8.15
N LEU A 152 -10.02 13.83 -7.95
CA LEU A 152 -8.89 14.44 -8.63
C LEU A 152 -8.98 14.26 -10.17
N ARG A 153 -9.54 13.15 -10.60
CA ARG A 153 -9.79 12.86 -12.02
C ARG A 153 -11.12 13.43 -12.55
N GLY A 154 -11.75 14.31 -11.75
CA GLY A 154 -12.96 15.05 -12.14
C GLY A 154 -14.24 14.22 -12.08
N SER A 155 -14.28 13.17 -11.23
CA SER A 155 -15.41 12.25 -11.15
C SER A 155 -15.78 11.90 -9.70
N SER A 156 -16.72 10.98 -9.56
CA SER A 156 -17.22 10.42 -8.30
C SER A 156 -16.91 8.92 -8.21
N CYS A 157 -17.00 8.38 -6.99
CA CYS A 157 -16.85 6.95 -6.74
C CYS A 157 -18.10 6.38 -6.07
N TYR A 158 -18.58 5.26 -6.58
CA TYR A 158 -19.55 4.40 -5.90
C TYR A 158 -18.80 3.49 -4.92
N PHE A 159 -19.34 3.29 -3.73
CA PHE A 159 -18.72 2.45 -2.71
C PHE A 159 -19.63 1.30 -2.35
N ILE A 160 -19.02 0.13 -2.12
CA ILE A 160 -19.68 -1.04 -1.58
C ILE A 160 -19.04 -1.35 -0.24
N ASP A 161 -19.87 -1.55 0.77
CA ASP A 161 -19.40 -1.92 2.10
C ASP A 161 -18.90 -3.37 2.12
N LEU A 162 -17.62 -3.52 2.44
CA LEU A 162 -17.02 -4.81 2.74
C LEU A 162 -16.34 -4.74 4.10
N ASP A 163 -16.79 -5.58 5.03
CA ASP A 163 -16.14 -5.77 6.33
C ASP A 163 -15.22 -7.01 6.32
N PRO A 164 -13.91 -6.84 6.11
CA PRO A 164 -12.97 -7.95 6.12
C PRO A 164 -12.80 -8.58 7.50
N ARG A 165 -13.13 -7.87 8.59
CA ARG A 165 -13.08 -8.43 9.95
C ARG A 165 -14.21 -9.42 10.16
N PHE A 166 -15.39 -9.12 9.62
CA PHE A 166 -16.51 -10.05 9.65
C PHE A 166 -16.20 -11.32 8.87
N VAL A 167 -15.69 -11.19 7.66
CA VAL A 167 -15.26 -12.35 6.84
C VAL A 167 -14.25 -13.21 7.60
N LYS A 168 -13.22 -12.61 8.19
CA LYS A 168 -12.22 -13.33 9.00
C LYS A 168 -12.85 -14.04 10.21
N LYS A 169 -13.79 -13.39 10.90
CA LYS A 169 -14.53 -14.00 12.00
C LYS A 169 -15.33 -15.22 11.54
N LEU A 170 -16.00 -15.13 10.40
CA LEU A 170 -16.74 -16.26 9.83
C LEU A 170 -15.82 -17.44 9.53
N LEU A 171 -14.68 -17.17 8.89
CA LEU A 171 -13.71 -18.22 8.54
C LEU A 171 -13.06 -18.86 9.77
N SER A 172 -12.67 -18.06 10.78
CA SER A 172 -12.11 -18.59 12.03
C SER A 172 -13.12 -19.46 12.78
N ASN A 173 -14.42 -19.17 12.64
CA ASN A 173 -15.51 -19.97 13.19
C ASN A 173 -15.97 -21.10 12.26
N LYS A 174 -15.25 -21.34 11.14
CA LYS A 174 -15.59 -22.36 10.12
C LYS A 174 -16.99 -22.20 9.50
N GLN A 175 -17.51 -20.97 9.47
CA GLN A 175 -18.80 -20.60 8.88
C GLN A 175 -18.65 -20.27 7.39
N TYR A 176 -18.12 -21.23 6.62
CA TYR A 176 -17.74 -21.02 5.22
C TYR A 176 -18.92 -20.65 4.31
N ASP A 177 -20.09 -21.27 4.52
CA ASP A 177 -21.28 -21.00 3.71
C ASP A 177 -21.78 -19.56 3.93
N VAL A 178 -21.76 -19.07 5.17
CA VAL A 178 -22.13 -17.69 5.49
C VAL A 178 -21.14 -16.71 4.90
N ALA A 179 -19.83 -17.02 4.96
CA ALA A 179 -18.79 -16.21 4.34
C ALA A 179 -19.00 -16.15 2.81
N LYS A 180 -19.31 -17.27 2.17
CA LYS A 180 -19.61 -17.32 0.73
C LYS A 180 -20.85 -16.50 0.37
N GLN A 181 -21.93 -16.59 1.14
CA GLN A 181 -23.14 -15.78 0.94
C GLN A 181 -22.86 -14.28 1.08
N TYR A 182 -22.07 -13.88 2.08
CA TYR A 182 -21.69 -12.49 2.28
C TYR A 182 -20.84 -11.96 1.10
N MET A 183 -19.89 -12.76 0.62
CA MET A 183 -19.08 -12.38 -0.53
C MET A 183 -19.91 -12.29 -1.82
N ALA A 184 -20.84 -13.23 -2.04
CA ALA A 184 -21.79 -13.15 -3.15
C ALA A 184 -22.62 -11.85 -3.09
N HIS A 185 -23.12 -11.48 -1.91
CA HIS A 185 -23.86 -10.22 -1.73
C HIS A 185 -23.01 -8.98 -2.08
N VAL A 186 -21.72 -8.96 -1.73
CA VAL A 186 -20.82 -7.87 -2.11
C VAL A 186 -20.68 -7.78 -3.63
N VAL A 187 -20.48 -8.91 -4.30
CA VAL A 187 -20.36 -8.99 -5.77
C VAL A 187 -21.67 -8.60 -6.46
N ASP A 188 -22.82 -9.05 -5.96
CA ASP A 188 -24.15 -8.72 -6.50
C ASP A 188 -24.45 -7.22 -6.46
N GLN A 189 -24.00 -6.50 -5.42
CA GLN A 189 -24.09 -5.05 -5.35
C GLN A 189 -23.26 -4.40 -6.47
N ALA A 190 -22.02 -4.87 -6.70
CA ALA A 190 -21.17 -4.37 -7.77
C ALA A 190 -21.79 -4.61 -9.14
N ALA A 191 -22.24 -5.84 -9.41
CA ALA A 191 -22.91 -6.20 -10.66
C ALA A 191 -24.15 -5.33 -10.91
N THR A 192 -24.95 -5.08 -9.86
CA THR A 192 -26.12 -4.19 -9.93
C THR A 192 -25.74 -2.76 -10.29
N ILE A 193 -24.69 -2.21 -9.67
CA ILE A 193 -24.20 -0.87 -10.01
C ILE A 193 -23.76 -0.82 -11.47
N LEU A 194 -22.94 -1.77 -11.92
CA LEU A 194 -22.43 -1.84 -13.28
C LEU A 194 -23.55 -1.98 -14.34
N LYS A 195 -24.62 -2.71 -14.01
CA LYS A 195 -25.79 -2.85 -14.88
C LYS A 195 -26.56 -1.54 -15.08
N HIS A 196 -26.57 -0.65 -14.10
CA HIS A 196 -27.43 0.53 -14.10
C HIS A 196 -26.66 1.85 -14.16
N ARG A 197 -25.35 1.86 -14.05
CA ARG A 197 -24.52 3.06 -14.02
C ARG A 197 -23.34 2.93 -14.97
N LYS A 198 -22.94 4.06 -15.55
CA LYS A 198 -21.72 4.13 -16.37
C LYS A 198 -20.52 4.27 -15.43
N VAL A 199 -19.73 3.23 -15.33
CA VAL A 199 -18.50 3.18 -14.52
C VAL A 199 -17.35 2.80 -15.43
N SER A 200 -16.22 3.51 -15.33
CA SER A 200 -15.04 3.25 -16.16
C SER A 200 -13.82 2.77 -15.36
N GLY A 201 -13.72 3.17 -14.09
CA GLY A 201 -12.63 2.76 -13.19
C GLY A 201 -13.15 1.83 -12.09
N LEU A 202 -12.43 0.75 -11.84
CA LEU A 202 -12.76 -0.21 -10.78
C LEU A 202 -11.56 -0.33 -9.82
N PHE A 203 -11.79 -0.12 -8.50
CA PHE A 203 -10.89 -0.61 -7.46
C PHE A 203 -11.45 -1.89 -6.85
N THR A 204 -10.62 -2.94 -6.75
CA THR A 204 -11.01 -4.21 -6.13
C THR A 204 -9.80 -5.03 -5.68
N THR A 205 -10.05 -6.24 -5.17
CA THR A 205 -9.04 -7.27 -4.91
C THR A 205 -9.09 -8.35 -5.98
N PRO A 206 -8.04 -9.15 -6.18
CA PRO A 206 -8.01 -10.20 -7.22
C PRO A 206 -9.21 -11.15 -7.16
N LYS A 207 -9.51 -11.71 -6.00
CA LYS A 207 -10.62 -12.67 -5.84
C LYS A 207 -12.01 -12.06 -6.09
N LEU A 208 -12.21 -10.82 -5.67
CA LEU A 208 -13.46 -10.10 -5.97
C LEU A 208 -13.57 -9.76 -7.45
N LEU A 209 -12.44 -9.46 -8.11
CA LEU A 209 -12.39 -9.22 -9.54
C LEU A 209 -12.80 -10.47 -10.32
N GLU A 210 -12.26 -11.64 -9.97
CA GLU A 210 -12.64 -12.93 -10.55
C GLU A 210 -14.13 -13.20 -10.37
N ALA A 211 -14.63 -13.12 -9.14
CA ALA A 211 -16.04 -13.36 -8.84
C ALA A 211 -17.00 -12.37 -9.55
N LEU A 212 -16.59 -11.11 -9.74
CA LEU A 212 -17.36 -10.15 -10.50
C LEU A 212 -17.35 -10.48 -12.00
N GLY A 213 -16.19 -10.89 -12.53
CA GLY A 213 -16.05 -11.27 -13.94
C GLY A 213 -16.84 -12.52 -14.33
N GLU A 214 -17.14 -13.42 -13.38
CA GLU A 214 -18.07 -14.55 -13.60
C GLU A 214 -19.51 -14.09 -13.81
N GLN A 215 -19.89 -12.91 -13.31
CA GLN A 215 -21.27 -12.39 -13.40
C GLN A 215 -21.45 -11.32 -14.48
N VAL A 216 -20.38 -10.57 -14.80
CA VAL A 216 -20.45 -9.39 -15.67
C VAL A 216 -19.27 -9.39 -16.63
N ASN A 217 -19.52 -9.24 -17.94
CA ASN A 217 -18.46 -8.85 -18.87
C ASN A 217 -18.03 -7.41 -18.57
N LEU A 218 -16.83 -7.26 -18.02
CA LEU A 218 -16.34 -5.98 -17.51
C LEU A 218 -16.17 -4.93 -18.63
N TRP A 219 -15.72 -5.35 -19.82
CA TRP A 219 -15.54 -4.44 -20.94
C TRP A 219 -16.89 -3.90 -21.45
N GLU A 220 -17.88 -4.78 -21.61
CA GLU A 220 -19.23 -4.40 -22.05
C GLU A 220 -19.95 -3.54 -21.00
N ALA A 221 -19.68 -3.80 -19.70
CA ALA A 221 -20.18 -2.97 -18.61
C ALA A 221 -19.56 -1.57 -18.55
N GLY A 222 -18.52 -1.30 -19.35
CA GLY A 222 -17.91 0.02 -19.48
C GLY A 222 -16.58 0.18 -18.72
N ILE A 223 -16.10 -0.83 -18.02
CA ILE A 223 -14.81 -0.77 -17.31
C ILE A 223 -13.67 -0.66 -18.34
N ARG A 224 -12.76 0.26 -18.08
CA ARG A 224 -11.57 0.52 -18.91
C ARG A 224 -10.28 0.33 -18.14
N GLY A 225 -10.32 0.47 -16.81
CA GLY A 225 -9.17 0.27 -15.94
C GLY A 225 -9.54 -0.37 -14.61
N VAL A 226 -8.69 -1.28 -14.15
CA VAL A 226 -8.78 -1.94 -12.85
C VAL A 226 -7.55 -1.58 -12.04
N PHE A 227 -7.79 -0.95 -10.92
CA PHE A 227 -6.82 -0.72 -9.87
C PHE A 227 -7.01 -1.83 -8.81
N CYS A 228 -6.00 -2.64 -8.62
CA CYS A 228 -6.09 -3.87 -7.83
C CYS A 228 -5.06 -3.88 -6.69
N GLY A 229 -5.51 -4.25 -5.50
CA GLY A 229 -4.62 -4.33 -4.34
C GLY A 229 -5.19 -5.18 -3.21
N GLY A 230 -4.43 -5.27 -2.12
CA GLY A 230 -4.89 -5.87 -0.87
C GLY A 230 -4.53 -7.32 -0.64
N THR A 231 -4.04 -8.05 -1.64
CA THR A 231 -3.57 -9.43 -1.51
C THR A 231 -2.36 -9.70 -2.41
N SER A 232 -1.58 -10.72 -2.10
CA SER A 232 -0.54 -11.22 -2.99
C SER A 232 -1.15 -11.79 -4.26
N MET A 233 -0.40 -11.72 -5.36
CA MET A 233 -0.75 -12.30 -6.64
C MET A 233 0.44 -13.07 -7.21
N LYS A 234 0.22 -14.32 -7.56
CA LYS A 234 1.22 -15.12 -8.27
C LYS A 234 1.22 -14.77 -9.77
N PRO A 235 2.34 -14.95 -10.48
CA PRO A 235 2.40 -14.65 -11.92
C PRO A 235 1.29 -15.33 -12.74
N GLN A 236 0.87 -16.55 -12.39
CA GLN A 236 -0.21 -17.25 -13.07
C GLN A 236 -1.58 -16.57 -12.87
N GLU A 237 -1.84 -16.03 -11.68
CA GLU A 237 -3.06 -15.27 -11.37
C GLU A 237 -3.07 -13.94 -12.13
N VAL A 238 -1.94 -13.26 -12.16
CA VAL A 238 -1.78 -12.02 -12.94
C VAL A 238 -2.00 -12.28 -14.42
N ARG A 239 -1.45 -13.37 -14.96
CA ARG A 239 -1.65 -13.77 -16.35
C ARG A 239 -3.11 -14.02 -16.65
N PHE A 240 -3.80 -14.82 -15.85
CA PHE A 240 -5.23 -15.10 -15.98
C PHE A 240 -6.06 -13.81 -15.96
N ILE A 241 -5.78 -12.91 -15.00
CA ILE A 241 -6.47 -11.63 -14.92
C ILE A 241 -6.26 -10.82 -16.20
N VAL A 242 -5.02 -10.65 -16.65
CA VAL A 242 -4.71 -9.79 -17.79
C VAL A 242 -5.21 -10.36 -19.11
N GLU A 243 -4.93 -11.64 -19.38
CA GLU A 243 -5.19 -12.26 -20.69
C GLU A 243 -6.65 -12.73 -20.83
N GLU A 244 -7.22 -13.32 -19.79
CA GLU A 244 -8.54 -13.95 -19.87
C GLU A 244 -9.65 -13.06 -19.30
N LEU A 245 -9.50 -12.59 -18.04
CA LEU A 245 -10.55 -11.86 -17.36
C LEU A 245 -10.72 -10.42 -17.90
N LEU A 246 -9.61 -9.76 -18.20
CA LEU A 246 -9.56 -8.40 -18.73
C LEU A 246 -9.38 -8.35 -20.27
N GLU A 247 -9.28 -9.53 -20.91
CA GLU A 247 -9.20 -9.74 -22.38
C GLU A 247 -8.04 -8.97 -23.04
N GLY A 248 -7.00 -8.57 -22.31
CA GLY A 248 -5.95 -7.68 -22.78
C GLY A 248 -6.43 -6.29 -23.21
N ARG A 249 -7.68 -5.91 -22.91
CA ARG A 249 -8.37 -4.68 -23.35
C ARG A 249 -8.55 -3.67 -22.23
N ILE A 250 -8.64 -4.14 -20.98
CA ILE A 250 -8.82 -3.31 -19.79
C ILE A 250 -7.45 -3.13 -19.11
N GLY A 251 -7.11 -1.87 -18.79
CA GLY A 251 -5.85 -1.59 -18.10
C GLY A 251 -5.80 -2.21 -16.70
N PHE A 252 -4.71 -2.91 -16.37
CA PHE A 252 -4.51 -3.54 -15.07
C PHE A 252 -3.39 -2.85 -14.30
N TYR A 253 -3.71 -2.32 -13.12
CA TYR A 253 -2.81 -1.55 -12.25
C TYR A 253 -2.76 -2.16 -10.85
N PRO A 254 -2.00 -3.23 -10.68
CA PRO A 254 -1.79 -3.82 -9.36
C PRO A 254 -0.94 -2.91 -8.47
N THR A 255 -1.22 -2.91 -7.18
CA THR A 255 -0.51 -2.10 -6.20
C THR A 255 -0.23 -2.89 -4.93
N TYR A 256 0.86 -2.54 -4.26
CA TYR A 256 1.20 -3.04 -2.94
C TYR A 256 1.15 -1.89 -1.95
N GLY A 257 0.43 -2.08 -0.86
CA GLY A 257 0.32 -1.03 0.14
C GLY A 257 -0.43 -1.46 1.38
N ASN A 258 -0.24 -0.67 2.42
CA ASN A 258 -0.94 -0.87 3.68
C ASN A 258 -1.18 0.48 4.38
N THR A 259 -1.88 0.42 5.50
CA THR A 259 -2.22 1.61 6.30
C THR A 259 -0.98 2.38 6.77
N LEU A 260 0.13 1.71 7.04
CA LEU A 260 1.34 2.33 7.61
C LEU A 260 2.22 2.99 6.55
N MET A 261 2.30 2.41 5.35
CA MET A 261 3.13 2.89 4.25
C MET A 261 2.40 3.90 3.36
N GLY A 262 1.28 3.51 2.83
CA GLY A 262 0.61 4.16 1.71
C GLY A 262 0.56 3.26 0.48
N LEU A 263 0.90 3.78 -0.69
CA LEU A 263 0.76 3.13 -1.97
C LEU A 263 2.12 2.93 -2.67
N ALA A 264 2.54 1.69 -2.84
CA ALA A 264 3.58 1.33 -3.79
C ALA A 264 2.93 0.96 -5.13
N ALA A 265 3.26 1.71 -6.17
CA ALA A 265 2.72 1.53 -7.50
C ALA A 265 3.55 0.52 -8.30
N SER A 266 2.91 -0.23 -9.19
CA SER A 266 3.61 -1.08 -10.14
C SER A 266 4.09 -0.29 -11.37
N VAL A 267 5.05 -0.87 -12.07
CA VAL A 267 5.36 -0.50 -13.45
C VAL A 267 4.51 -1.33 -14.41
N PRO A 268 4.22 -0.83 -15.62
CA PRO A 268 3.54 -1.63 -16.64
C PRO A 268 4.29 -2.93 -16.91
N LEU A 269 3.55 -4.03 -16.96
CA LEU A 269 4.11 -5.35 -17.27
C LEU A 269 4.73 -5.36 -18.66
N GLN A 270 5.90 -5.99 -18.76
CA GLN A 270 6.57 -6.26 -20.02
C GLN A 270 6.64 -7.79 -20.22
N PRO A 271 6.79 -8.28 -21.46
CA PRO A 271 6.87 -9.72 -21.72
C PRO A 271 7.96 -10.41 -20.90
N GLU A 272 9.06 -9.72 -20.64
CA GLU A 272 10.21 -10.24 -19.88
C GLU A 272 9.92 -10.42 -18.38
N ASP A 273 8.88 -9.77 -17.86
CA ASP A 273 8.46 -9.92 -16.46
C ASP A 273 7.78 -11.27 -16.19
N ASN A 274 7.36 -11.98 -17.23
CA ASN A 274 6.61 -13.24 -17.10
C ASN A 274 5.46 -13.12 -16.10
N PHE A 275 4.75 -11.99 -16.15
CA PHE A 275 3.65 -11.63 -15.23
C PHE A 275 4.04 -11.44 -13.76
N SER A 276 5.34 -11.42 -13.42
CA SER A 276 5.80 -11.04 -12.09
C SER A 276 5.71 -9.53 -11.93
N VAL A 277 4.87 -9.07 -11.01
CA VAL A 277 4.67 -7.64 -10.76
C VAL A 277 5.79 -7.09 -9.87
N THR A 278 6.32 -5.93 -10.24
CA THR A 278 7.27 -5.18 -9.41
C THR A 278 6.61 -3.89 -8.92
N TYR A 279 6.72 -3.63 -7.63
CA TYR A 279 6.18 -2.45 -6.96
C TYR A 279 7.29 -1.54 -6.45
N TYR A 280 7.05 -0.23 -6.49
CA TYR A 280 7.96 0.80 -6.01
C TYR A 280 7.27 1.68 -4.98
N ALA A 281 7.86 1.79 -3.79
CA ALA A 281 7.36 2.65 -2.73
C ALA A 281 7.36 4.12 -3.14
N PRO A 282 6.51 4.99 -2.54
CA PRO A 282 6.45 6.41 -2.86
C PRO A 282 7.62 7.17 -2.20
N GLN A 283 8.87 6.83 -2.58
CA GLN A 283 10.07 7.54 -2.10
C GLN A 283 10.02 9.02 -2.53
N PRO A 284 10.41 9.97 -1.65
CA PRO A 284 11.10 9.77 -0.36
C PRO A 284 10.18 9.57 0.86
N ARG A 285 8.85 9.57 0.70
CA ARG A 285 7.89 9.51 1.82
C ARG A 285 7.78 8.11 2.46
N ALA A 286 8.08 7.08 1.71
CA ALA A 286 8.22 5.73 2.25
C ALA A 286 9.33 4.97 1.50
N VAL A 287 10.01 4.09 2.22
CA VAL A 287 11.08 3.25 1.67
C VAL A 287 10.82 1.80 2.06
N LEU A 288 10.95 0.92 1.08
CA LEU A 288 10.93 -0.53 1.26
C LEU A 288 12.36 -1.06 1.09
N ARG A 289 12.83 -1.78 2.09
CA ARG A 289 14.09 -2.54 2.05
C ARG A 289 13.78 -4.02 2.10
N VAL A 290 14.51 -4.82 1.37
CA VAL A 290 14.40 -6.29 1.44
C VAL A 290 15.63 -6.80 2.16
N VAL A 291 15.44 -7.20 3.41
CA VAL A 291 16.52 -7.53 4.34
C VAL A 291 16.64 -9.04 4.57
N LYS A 292 17.83 -9.47 4.92
CA LYS A 292 18.07 -10.88 5.26
C LYS A 292 17.28 -11.25 6.54
N PRO A 293 16.54 -12.36 6.57
CA PRO A 293 15.73 -12.72 7.74
C PRO A 293 16.54 -12.88 9.04
N ASN A 294 17.80 -13.34 8.93
CA ASN A 294 18.70 -13.60 10.08
C ASN A 294 19.75 -12.50 10.31
N ALA A 295 19.75 -11.45 9.46
CA ALA A 295 20.65 -10.30 9.55
C ALA A 295 19.94 -9.06 9.01
N THR A 296 18.94 -8.59 9.75
CA THR A 296 17.97 -7.58 9.29
C THR A 296 18.56 -6.18 9.04
N ASP A 297 19.82 -5.97 9.36
CA ASP A 297 20.57 -4.77 8.97
C ASP A 297 21.11 -4.86 7.53
N GLU A 298 21.18 -6.06 6.96
CA GLU A 298 21.74 -6.34 5.64
C GLU A 298 20.65 -6.56 4.60
N LEU A 299 20.88 -6.00 3.41
CA LEU A 299 20.03 -6.27 2.25
C LEU A 299 20.34 -7.65 1.65
N VAL A 300 19.32 -8.29 1.08
CA VAL A 300 19.53 -9.43 0.17
C VAL A 300 20.05 -8.93 -1.19
N ASN A 301 20.63 -9.83 -2.00
CA ASN A 301 20.98 -9.47 -3.38
C ASN A 301 19.73 -9.26 -4.25
N TYR A 302 19.89 -8.59 -5.39
CA TYR A 302 18.80 -8.50 -6.37
C TYR A 302 18.39 -9.89 -6.85
N GLY A 303 17.10 -10.13 -6.92
CA GLY A 303 16.54 -11.42 -7.29
C GLY A 303 16.37 -12.41 -6.13
N GLU A 304 16.85 -12.11 -4.94
CA GLU A 304 16.69 -12.95 -3.76
C GLU A 304 15.49 -12.53 -2.90
N PHE A 305 14.86 -13.50 -2.26
CA PHE A 305 13.84 -13.28 -1.26
C PHE A 305 14.44 -12.80 0.06
N GLY A 306 13.75 -11.87 0.70
CA GLY A 306 14.03 -11.41 2.04
C GLY A 306 12.79 -10.83 2.69
N ARG A 307 12.91 -10.47 3.96
CA ARG A 307 11.83 -9.85 4.71
C ARG A 307 11.69 -8.37 4.33
N VAL A 308 10.46 -7.90 4.29
CA VAL A 308 10.19 -6.47 4.05
C VAL A 308 10.48 -5.66 5.31
N GLU A 309 11.34 -4.66 5.20
CA GLU A 309 11.51 -3.59 6.19
C GLU A 309 10.95 -2.30 5.59
N LEU A 310 9.98 -1.72 6.27
CA LEU A 310 9.31 -0.48 5.90
C LEU A 310 9.81 0.69 6.76
N THR A 311 10.11 1.81 6.11
CA THR A 311 10.29 3.11 6.78
C THR A 311 9.29 4.10 6.21
N THR A 312 8.56 4.81 7.08
CA THR A 312 7.61 5.87 6.68
C THR A 312 8.14 7.22 7.14
N LEU A 313 8.25 8.16 6.21
CA LEU A 313 8.88 9.46 6.36
C LEU A 313 7.91 10.57 5.93
N THR A 314 6.84 10.81 6.71
CA THR A 314 5.92 11.92 6.45
C THR A 314 5.85 12.85 7.67
N ARG A 315 5.43 14.11 7.46
CA ARG A 315 5.20 15.03 8.60
C ARG A 315 4.06 14.58 9.50
N GLU A 316 3.15 13.76 8.97
CA GLU A 316 2.01 13.23 9.72
C GLU A 316 2.38 11.97 10.52
N PHE A 317 3.38 11.20 10.03
CA PHE A 317 3.75 9.93 10.63
C PHE A 317 5.20 9.56 10.32
N PHE A 318 5.99 9.30 11.36
CA PHE A 318 7.36 8.79 11.26
C PHE A 318 7.42 7.41 11.88
N MET A 319 7.91 6.44 11.11
CA MET A 319 8.07 5.06 11.56
C MET A 319 9.33 4.49 10.91
N PRO A 320 10.47 4.46 11.63
CA PRO A 320 11.70 3.88 11.10
C PRO A 320 11.69 2.36 11.25
N ARG A 321 12.27 1.65 10.27
CA ARG A 321 12.67 0.25 10.37
C ARG A 321 11.61 -0.71 10.90
N PHE A 322 10.42 -0.66 10.36
CA PHE A 322 9.36 -1.60 10.73
C PHE A 322 9.48 -2.90 9.90
N LEU A 323 9.64 -4.04 10.58
CA LEU A 323 9.67 -5.34 9.93
C LEU A 323 8.23 -5.82 9.66
N GLU A 324 7.86 -5.77 8.38
CA GLU A 324 6.56 -6.27 7.93
C GLU A 324 6.44 -7.80 8.06
N ARG A 325 5.23 -8.29 7.87
CA ARG A 325 4.90 -9.73 7.86
C ARG A 325 5.02 -10.35 6.48
N ASP A 326 5.54 -9.58 5.54
CA ASP A 326 5.71 -9.98 4.16
C ASP A 326 7.19 -10.29 3.88
N GLU A 327 7.40 -11.22 2.98
CA GLU A 327 8.65 -11.44 2.28
C GLU A 327 8.47 -11.17 0.79
N THR A 328 9.54 -10.78 0.12
CA THR A 328 9.51 -10.34 -1.27
C THR A 328 10.87 -10.53 -1.94
N ILE A 329 10.90 -10.55 -3.25
CA ILE A 329 12.14 -10.48 -4.03
C ILE A 329 12.58 -9.02 -4.14
N ARG A 330 13.86 -8.74 -3.84
CA ARG A 330 14.47 -7.44 -4.11
C ARG A 330 14.62 -7.22 -5.60
N ARG A 331 14.05 -6.14 -6.12
CA ARG A 331 14.12 -5.74 -7.53
C ARG A 331 14.97 -4.48 -7.70
N ALA A 332 15.75 -4.47 -8.78
CA ALA A 332 16.56 -3.31 -9.14
C ALA A 332 15.68 -2.11 -9.56
N PRO A 333 16.25 -0.88 -9.50
CA PRO A 333 15.59 0.30 -10.06
C PRO A 333 15.19 0.11 -11.52
N ARG A 334 13.97 0.60 -11.87
CA ARG A 334 13.42 0.55 -13.23
C ARG A 334 12.63 1.83 -13.51
N PRO A 335 12.82 2.47 -14.67
CA PRO A 335 12.11 3.69 -14.99
C PRO A 335 10.59 3.57 -14.79
N PRO A 336 9.93 4.58 -14.20
CA PRO A 336 10.46 5.87 -13.79
C PRO A 336 11.10 5.91 -12.38
N TYR A 337 11.28 4.78 -11.73
CA TYR A 337 11.74 4.69 -10.34
C TYR A 337 13.25 4.46 -10.26
N ALA A 338 13.94 5.38 -9.58
CA ALA A 338 15.40 5.36 -9.41
C ALA A 338 15.85 4.73 -8.07
N TRP A 339 15.02 3.88 -7.48
CA TRP A 339 15.27 3.15 -6.23
C TRP A 339 14.78 1.73 -6.32
N ASP A 340 15.13 0.91 -5.32
CA ASP A 340 14.80 -0.51 -5.29
C ASP A 340 13.29 -0.73 -5.25
N GLY A 341 12.85 -1.74 -5.99
CA GLY A 341 11.50 -2.26 -5.96
C GLY A 341 11.38 -3.58 -5.21
N VAL A 342 10.13 -4.03 -5.06
CA VAL A 342 9.78 -5.32 -4.47
C VAL A 342 8.89 -6.11 -5.43
N GLY A 343 9.13 -7.40 -5.55
CA GLY A 343 8.35 -8.29 -6.44
C GLY A 343 7.94 -9.57 -5.73
N ASP A 344 6.91 -10.22 -6.25
CA ASP A 344 6.43 -11.51 -5.72
C ASP A 344 6.18 -11.47 -4.20
N VAL A 345 5.47 -10.42 -3.76
CA VAL A 345 5.14 -10.19 -2.35
C VAL A 345 4.24 -11.31 -1.84
N ARG A 346 4.60 -11.89 -0.69
CA ARG A 346 3.84 -12.96 -0.06
C ARG A 346 4.03 -12.94 1.48
N PRO A 347 3.19 -13.64 2.26
CA PRO A 347 3.39 -13.77 3.69
C PRO A 347 4.77 -14.36 4.01
N PHE A 348 5.44 -13.81 5.02
CA PHE A 348 6.72 -14.34 5.49
C PHE A 348 6.54 -15.75 6.05
N GLY A 349 7.27 -16.73 5.52
CA GLY A 349 7.04 -18.15 5.76
C GLY A 349 6.99 -18.57 7.23
N ALA A 350 7.76 -17.90 8.11
CA ALA A 350 7.68 -18.13 9.56
C ALA A 350 6.34 -17.70 10.19
N MET A 351 5.55 -16.88 9.49
CA MET A 351 4.26 -16.33 9.96
C MET A 351 3.06 -16.83 9.13
N GLU A 352 3.29 -17.66 8.11
CA GLU A 352 2.27 -18.12 7.16
C GLU A 352 1.04 -18.76 7.84
N LYS A 353 1.25 -19.47 8.95
CA LYS A 353 0.16 -20.09 9.73
C LYS A 353 -0.72 -19.10 10.49
N THR A 354 -0.27 -17.88 10.69
CA THR A 354 -0.98 -16.84 11.46
C THR A 354 -1.62 -15.77 10.60
N ILE A 355 -1.28 -15.72 9.32
CA ILE A 355 -1.78 -14.72 8.36
C ILE A 355 -2.91 -15.36 7.56
N VAL A 356 -4.12 -14.84 7.73
CA VAL A 356 -5.26 -15.16 6.86
C VAL A 356 -5.21 -14.17 5.69
N GLU A 357 -4.59 -14.59 4.60
CA GLU A 357 -4.49 -13.80 3.37
C GLU A 357 -5.72 -13.98 2.48
N GLY A 358 -6.03 -12.95 1.72
CA GLY A 358 -6.89 -13.06 0.55
C GLY A 358 -8.29 -13.59 0.80
N VAL A 359 -8.93 -13.14 1.84
CA VAL A 359 -10.27 -13.60 2.22
C VAL A 359 -11.36 -12.84 1.46
N TYR A 360 -11.00 -11.84 0.68
CA TYR A 360 -11.93 -10.98 -0.05
C TYR A 360 -11.29 -10.41 -1.30
#